data_a802c8f90a518a62d8e9d3c5a453f8e7
#
_entry.id   a802c8f90a518a62d8e9d3c5a453f8e7
#
_cell.length_a   1.000
_cell.length_b   1.000
_cell.length_c   1.000
_cell.angle_alpha   90.00
_cell.angle_beta   90.00
_cell.angle_gamma   90.00
#
_symmetry.space_group_name_H-M   'P 1'
#
loop_
_entity.id
_entity.type
_entity.pdbx_description
1 polymer ?
#
loop_
_entity_poly.entity_id
_entity_poly.type
_entity_poly.pdbx_seq_one_letter_code
_entity_poly.pdbx_strand_id
1 'polypeptide(L)'
;VFMGCRFTNCVFDGANIEYTTIVNTNLAGCRNIVLGKNTEVLLQYPNVDVTSELEEVLNALRNNVNIRKYRLLHLPGNKINYLNIYLLQKKFSLDELPKLLWRIYSRSNKNVTTYKKLELALKAEKRML
;
A
#
# COMPACT_ATOMS: atom_id res chain seq x y z
N VAL A 1 5.27 -7.19 -1.96
CA VAL A 1 3.88 -7.68 -2.03
C VAL A 1 3.75 -8.70 -3.14
N PHE A 2 3.19 -9.86 -2.82
CA PHE A 2 2.71 -10.82 -3.81
C PHE A 2 1.19 -10.70 -3.87
N MET A 3 0.65 -10.33 -5.02
CA MET A 3 -0.78 -10.15 -5.20
C MET A 3 -1.26 -10.88 -6.44
N GLY A 4 -2.18 -11.82 -6.26
CA GLY A 4 -2.73 -12.61 -7.35
C GLY A 4 -1.70 -13.44 -8.09
N CYS A 5 -0.60 -13.80 -7.44
CA CYS A 5 0.48 -14.56 -8.05
C CYS A 5 0.15 -16.05 -8.13
N ARG A 6 0.71 -16.69 -9.14
CA ARG A 6 0.62 -18.14 -9.30
C ARG A 6 2.02 -18.73 -9.26
N PHE A 7 2.26 -19.63 -8.31
CA PHE A 7 3.53 -20.33 -8.18
C PHE A 7 3.37 -21.77 -8.66
N THR A 8 4.28 -22.23 -9.51
CA THR A 8 4.30 -23.59 -10.02
C THR A 8 5.72 -24.15 -9.85
N ASN A 9 5.85 -25.21 -9.05
CA ASN A 9 7.14 -25.87 -8.78
C ASN A 9 8.24 -24.92 -8.33
N CYS A 10 7.91 -23.92 -7.53
CA CYS A 10 8.87 -22.97 -7.00
C CYS A 10 9.56 -23.52 -5.75
N VAL A 11 10.87 -23.25 -5.62
CA VAL A 11 11.66 -23.65 -4.45
C VAL A 11 12.16 -22.40 -3.77
N PHE A 12 11.89 -22.30 -2.46
CA PHE A 12 12.26 -21.14 -1.63
C PHE A 12 13.33 -21.49 -0.60
N ASP A 13 14.19 -22.47 -0.87
CA ASP A 13 15.26 -22.85 0.06
C ASP A 13 16.15 -21.66 0.39
N GLY A 14 16.29 -21.36 1.67
CA GLY A 14 17.09 -20.24 2.15
C GLY A 14 16.52 -18.86 1.85
N ALA A 15 15.33 -18.77 1.25
CA ALA A 15 14.67 -17.49 1.03
C ALA A 15 14.10 -16.94 2.33
N ASN A 16 14.30 -15.65 2.56
CA ASN A 16 13.80 -14.95 3.73
C ASN A 16 12.59 -14.12 3.33
N ILE A 17 11.39 -14.60 3.73
CA ILE A 17 10.13 -13.91 3.47
C ILE A 17 9.72 -13.16 4.73
N GLU A 18 10.09 -11.91 4.82
CA GLU A 18 9.79 -11.03 5.96
C GLU A 18 9.19 -9.70 5.47
N TYR A 19 8.40 -9.06 6.34
CA TYR A 19 7.77 -7.76 6.06
C TYR A 19 7.03 -7.75 4.72
N THR A 20 6.39 -8.86 4.38
CA THR A 20 5.75 -9.07 3.09
C THR A 20 4.26 -9.26 3.29
N THR A 21 3.47 -8.68 2.38
CA THR A 21 2.03 -8.92 2.31
C THR A 21 1.74 -9.80 1.11
N ILE A 22 1.08 -10.92 1.35
CA ILE A 22 0.70 -11.89 0.34
C ILE A 22 -0.82 -11.87 0.22
N VAL A 23 -1.34 -11.54 -0.95
CA VAL A 23 -2.77 -11.34 -1.18
C VAL A 23 -3.24 -12.26 -2.29
N ASN A 24 -4.31 -13.02 -2.04
CA ASN A 24 -4.96 -13.86 -3.03
C ASN A 24 -3.95 -14.68 -3.86
N THR A 25 -2.99 -15.29 -3.17
CA THR A 25 -1.91 -16.05 -3.78
C THR A 25 -1.88 -17.46 -3.18
N ASN A 26 -1.92 -18.49 -4.03
CA ASN A 26 -1.85 -19.87 -3.59
C ASN A 26 -0.39 -20.29 -3.44
N LEU A 27 0.02 -20.63 -2.21
CA LEU A 27 1.37 -21.05 -1.90
C LEU A 27 1.60 -22.57 -2.02
N ALA A 28 0.59 -23.32 -2.44
CA ALA A 28 0.70 -24.79 -2.56
C ALA A 28 1.76 -25.24 -3.58
N GLY A 29 2.06 -24.40 -4.59
CA GLY A 29 3.11 -24.66 -5.58
C GLY A 29 4.52 -24.30 -5.10
N CYS A 30 4.69 -23.89 -3.85
CA CYS A 30 5.97 -23.49 -3.29
C CYS A 30 6.51 -24.61 -2.40
N ARG A 31 7.82 -24.88 -2.54
CA ARG A 31 8.54 -25.82 -1.67
C ARG A 31 9.42 -25.04 -0.70
N ASN A 32 9.42 -25.49 0.55
CA ASN A 32 10.31 -24.95 1.59
C ASN A 32 10.16 -23.44 1.79
N ILE A 33 8.95 -22.91 1.56
CA ILE A 33 8.67 -21.52 1.87
C ILE A 33 8.42 -21.39 3.37
N VAL A 34 9.16 -20.48 4.01
CA VAL A 34 8.99 -20.14 5.42
C VAL A 34 8.57 -18.68 5.49
N LEU A 35 7.38 -18.45 6.05
CA LEU A 35 6.87 -17.10 6.26
C LEU A 35 7.41 -16.58 7.59
N GLY A 36 8.28 -15.60 7.50
CA GLY A 36 8.95 -15.05 8.65
C GLY A 36 8.23 -13.87 9.29
N LYS A 37 8.99 -13.04 9.95
CA LYS A 37 8.53 -11.93 10.76
C LYS A 37 7.70 -10.92 9.95
N ASN A 38 6.59 -10.47 10.55
CA ASN A 38 5.74 -9.42 9.97
C ASN A 38 5.26 -9.71 8.54
N THR A 39 5.07 -11.00 8.22
CA THR A 39 4.48 -11.42 6.95
C THR A 39 3.00 -11.71 7.17
N GLU A 40 2.15 -11.12 6.34
CA GLU A 40 0.71 -11.28 6.39
C GLU A 40 0.20 -11.97 5.14
N VAL A 41 -0.67 -12.96 5.32
CA VAL A 41 -1.31 -13.68 4.22
C VAL A 41 -2.79 -13.33 4.22
N LEU A 42 -3.25 -12.72 3.14
CA LEU A 42 -4.65 -12.35 2.95
C LEU A 42 -5.24 -13.24 1.85
N LEU A 43 -6.34 -13.92 2.16
CA LEU A 43 -7.01 -14.80 1.20
C LEU A 43 -7.74 -14.00 0.11
N GLN A 44 -8.13 -12.78 0.43
CA GLN A 44 -8.86 -11.89 -0.47
C GLN A 44 -8.22 -10.51 -0.45
N TYR A 45 -8.52 -9.72 -1.48
CA TYR A 45 -8.15 -8.32 -1.50
C TYR A 45 -8.76 -7.63 -0.28
N PRO A 46 -8.00 -6.82 0.46
CA PRO A 46 -8.49 -6.26 1.72
C PRO A 46 -9.65 -5.31 1.50
N ASN A 47 -10.64 -5.39 2.38
CA ASN A 47 -11.73 -4.44 2.44
C ASN A 47 -11.37 -3.36 3.45
N VAL A 48 -11.50 -2.10 3.03
CA VAL A 48 -11.03 -0.95 3.80
C VAL A 48 -12.15 0.04 4.00
N ASP A 49 -12.30 0.52 5.23
CA ASP A 49 -13.23 1.61 5.52
C ASP A 49 -12.62 2.93 5.07
N VAL A 50 -13.32 3.61 4.18
CA VAL A 50 -12.93 4.93 3.69
C VAL A 50 -13.89 5.95 4.28
N THR A 51 -13.38 6.76 5.21
CA THR A 51 -14.17 7.85 5.79
C THR A 51 -14.43 8.95 4.76
N SER A 52 -15.41 9.82 5.01
CA SER A 52 -15.70 10.93 4.11
C SER A 52 -14.50 11.86 3.95
N GLU A 53 -13.75 12.10 5.01
CA GLU A 53 -12.53 12.93 4.98
C GLU A 53 -11.44 12.28 4.12
N LEU A 54 -11.26 10.97 4.22
CA LEU A 54 -10.29 10.25 3.40
C LEU A 54 -10.71 10.24 1.94
N GLU A 55 -12.00 10.02 1.65
CA GLU A 55 -12.53 10.06 0.30
C GLU A 55 -12.30 11.42 -0.37
N GLU A 56 -12.51 12.50 0.37
CA GLU A 56 -12.32 13.86 -0.12
C GLU A 56 -10.87 14.11 -0.56
N VAL A 57 -9.89 13.75 0.28
CA VAL A 57 -8.49 13.93 -0.07
C VAL A 57 -8.03 12.99 -1.19
N LEU A 58 -8.56 11.78 -1.24
CA LEU A 58 -8.27 10.85 -2.33
C LEU A 58 -8.78 11.40 -3.66
N ASN A 59 -9.96 11.99 -3.68
CA ASN A 59 -10.49 12.64 -4.88
C ASN A 59 -9.63 13.84 -5.31
N ALA A 60 -9.15 14.64 -4.37
CA ALA A 60 -8.24 15.76 -4.66
C ALA A 60 -6.90 15.28 -5.24
N LEU A 61 -6.35 14.18 -4.72
CA LEU A 61 -5.08 13.61 -5.16
C LEU A 61 -5.19 12.84 -6.48
N ARG A 62 -6.39 12.58 -6.97
CA ARG A 62 -6.61 11.80 -8.20
C ARG A 62 -5.88 12.38 -9.42
N ASN A 63 -5.74 13.70 -9.48
CA ASN A 63 -5.09 14.40 -10.57
C ASN A 63 -3.64 14.77 -10.26
N ASN A 64 -3.11 14.37 -9.11
CA ASN A 64 -1.71 14.58 -8.79
C ASN A 64 -0.84 13.73 -9.72
N VAL A 65 0.13 14.36 -10.38
CA VAL A 65 0.90 13.73 -11.48
C VAL A 65 1.57 12.43 -11.03
N ASN A 66 2.32 12.46 -9.94
CA ASN A 66 3.06 11.29 -9.49
C ASN A 66 2.15 10.24 -8.84
N ILE A 67 1.22 10.68 -7.99
CA ILE A 67 0.27 9.77 -7.34
C ILE A 67 -0.51 8.98 -8.38
N ARG A 68 -0.97 9.65 -9.43
CA ARG A 68 -1.71 9.03 -10.54
C ARG A 68 -0.82 8.14 -11.39
N LYS A 69 0.33 8.66 -11.82
CA LYS A 69 1.23 7.97 -12.74
C LYS A 69 1.73 6.64 -12.19
N TYR A 70 2.11 6.62 -10.92
CA TYR A 70 2.66 5.44 -10.27
C TYR A 70 1.60 4.62 -9.52
N ARG A 71 0.33 4.97 -9.69
CA ARG A 71 -0.82 4.24 -9.11
C ARG A 71 -0.70 4.04 -7.60
N LEU A 72 -0.22 5.04 -6.91
CA LEU A 72 0.04 4.93 -5.47
C LEU A 72 -1.25 4.86 -4.65
N LEU A 73 -2.27 5.64 -5.02
CA LEU A 73 -3.55 5.68 -4.32
C LEU A 73 -4.74 5.34 -5.23
N HIS A 74 -4.54 5.32 -6.54
CA HIS A 74 -5.61 5.11 -7.52
C HIS A 74 -5.19 4.07 -8.55
N LEU A 75 -6.17 3.31 -9.03
CA LEU A 75 -6.03 2.33 -10.10
C LEU A 75 -6.79 2.82 -11.35
N PRO A 76 -6.52 2.26 -12.54
CA PRO A 76 -7.27 2.60 -13.75
C PRO A 76 -8.78 2.42 -13.56
N GLY A 77 -9.59 3.22 -14.25
CA GLY A 77 -11.05 3.16 -14.16
C GLY A 77 -11.62 3.83 -12.92
N ASN A 78 -10.97 4.88 -12.42
CA ASN A 78 -11.39 5.64 -11.23
C ASN A 78 -11.50 4.80 -9.95
N LYS A 79 -10.77 3.70 -9.88
CA LYS A 79 -10.75 2.83 -8.69
C LYS A 79 -9.71 3.33 -7.69
N ILE A 80 -9.98 3.07 -6.42
CA ILE A 80 -9.02 3.35 -5.33
C ILE A 80 -8.10 2.15 -5.17
N ASN A 81 -6.81 2.41 -4.91
CA ASN A 81 -5.84 1.37 -4.55
C ASN A 81 -6.03 0.98 -3.08
N TYR A 82 -7.01 0.12 -2.81
CA TYR A 82 -7.36 -0.27 -1.44
C TYR A 82 -6.23 -1.00 -0.71
N LEU A 83 -5.38 -1.72 -1.44
CA LEU A 83 -4.24 -2.40 -0.81
C LEU A 83 -3.27 -1.39 -0.20
N ASN A 84 -2.93 -0.33 -0.93
CA ASN A 84 -2.04 0.70 -0.41
C ASN A 84 -2.70 1.48 0.73
N ILE A 85 -4.01 1.76 0.65
CA ILE A 85 -4.75 2.37 1.76
C ILE A 85 -4.72 1.46 3.00
N TYR A 86 -4.95 0.18 2.82
CA TYR A 86 -4.86 -0.81 3.90
C TYR A 86 -3.49 -0.79 4.58
N LEU A 87 -2.40 -0.78 3.81
CA LEU A 87 -1.05 -0.71 4.34
C LEU A 87 -0.78 0.61 5.07
N LEU A 88 -1.28 1.72 4.56
CA LEU A 88 -1.16 3.02 5.22
C LEU A 88 -1.96 3.06 6.53
N GLN A 89 -3.13 2.47 6.57
CA GLN A 89 -3.95 2.41 7.80
C GLN A 89 -3.34 1.57 8.91
N LYS A 90 -2.36 0.73 8.61
CA LYS A 90 -1.55 0.04 9.63
C LYS A 90 -0.52 0.97 10.27
N LYS A 91 -0.11 2.03 9.59
CA LYS A 91 0.95 2.94 10.03
C LYS A 91 0.41 4.25 10.57
N PHE A 92 -0.78 4.66 10.13
CA PHE A 92 -1.38 5.94 10.47
C PHE A 92 -2.82 5.72 10.91
N SER A 93 -3.28 6.50 11.90
CA SER A 93 -4.66 6.41 12.37
C SER A 93 -5.64 6.89 11.29
N LEU A 94 -6.91 6.50 11.44
CA LEU A 94 -7.98 6.93 10.54
C LEU A 94 -8.15 8.45 10.54
N ASP A 95 -7.90 9.09 11.69
CA ASP A 95 -8.05 10.52 11.83
C ASP A 95 -6.88 11.32 11.26
N GLU A 96 -5.65 10.79 11.40
CA GLU A 96 -4.46 11.52 10.95
C GLU A 96 -4.15 11.32 9.46
N LEU A 97 -4.51 10.18 8.88
CA LEU A 97 -4.17 9.87 7.49
C LEU A 97 -4.71 10.90 6.50
N PRO A 98 -5.98 11.32 6.55
CA PRO A 98 -6.47 12.37 5.65
C PRO A 98 -5.71 13.69 5.79
N LYS A 99 -5.38 14.08 7.00
CA LYS A 99 -4.62 15.32 7.27
C LYS A 99 -3.22 15.28 6.67
N LEU A 100 -2.54 14.15 6.82
CA LEU A 100 -1.22 13.94 6.25
C LEU A 100 -1.24 13.92 4.73
N LEU A 101 -2.25 13.31 4.14
CA LEU A 101 -2.43 13.29 2.69
C LEU A 101 -2.72 14.69 2.14
N TRP A 102 -3.48 15.54 2.87
CA TRP A 102 -3.67 16.94 2.48
C TRP A 102 -2.35 17.71 2.47
N ARG A 103 -1.44 17.40 3.39
CA ARG A 103 -0.09 18.01 3.37
C ARG A 103 0.70 17.57 2.14
N ILE A 104 0.61 16.31 1.76
CA ILE A 104 1.23 15.81 0.52
C ILE A 104 0.64 16.53 -0.69
N TYR A 105 -0.68 16.74 -0.72
CA TYR A 105 -1.37 17.47 -1.78
C TYR A 105 -0.82 18.89 -1.95
N SER A 106 -0.54 19.58 -0.85
CA SER A 106 -0.09 20.97 -0.88
C SER A 106 1.42 21.14 -1.13
N ARG A 107 2.19 20.05 -1.18
CA ARG A 107 3.63 20.09 -1.39
C ARG A 107 4.03 19.55 -2.76
N SER A 108 5.28 19.84 -3.18
CA SER A 108 5.85 19.22 -4.37
C SER A 108 6.17 17.76 -4.09
N ASN A 109 5.65 16.84 -4.91
CA ASN A 109 5.81 15.39 -4.74
C ASN A 109 6.65 14.76 -5.84
N LYS A 110 7.59 15.49 -6.42
CA LYS A 110 8.39 15.02 -7.55
C LYS A 110 9.12 13.70 -7.27
N ASN A 111 9.47 13.46 -6.00
CA ASN A 111 10.21 12.27 -5.58
C ASN A 111 9.31 11.14 -5.07
N VAL A 112 8.00 11.35 -4.98
CA VAL A 112 7.06 10.34 -4.48
C VAL A 112 6.63 9.45 -5.64
N THR A 113 7.44 8.44 -5.92
CA THR A 113 7.28 7.55 -7.08
C THR A 113 6.99 6.10 -6.71
N THR A 114 7.08 5.75 -5.42
CA THR A 114 6.78 4.42 -4.91
C THR A 114 5.95 4.51 -3.63
N TYR A 115 5.29 3.39 -3.29
CA TYR A 115 4.56 3.32 -2.02
C TYR A 115 5.48 3.63 -0.83
N LYS A 116 6.70 3.09 -0.82
CA LYS A 116 7.64 3.32 0.29
C LYS A 116 8.01 4.79 0.43
N LYS A 117 8.21 5.48 -0.69
CA LYS A 117 8.48 6.92 -0.68
C LYS A 117 7.28 7.72 -0.19
N LEU A 118 6.06 7.31 -0.55
CA LEU A 118 4.84 7.91 -0.02
C LEU A 118 4.75 7.73 1.50
N GLU A 119 4.97 6.51 1.99
CA GLU A 119 4.96 6.23 3.44
C GLU A 119 5.98 7.09 4.18
N LEU A 120 7.19 7.20 3.65
CA LEU A 120 8.25 8.03 4.25
C LEU A 120 7.89 9.51 4.25
N ALA A 121 7.28 10.00 3.16
CA ALA A 121 6.82 11.38 3.09
C ALA A 121 5.73 11.67 4.12
N LEU A 122 4.79 10.76 4.30
CA LEU A 122 3.74 10.88 5.33
C LEU A 122 4.33 10.84 6.74
N LYS A 123 5.30 9.99 7.00
CA LYS A 123 6.01 9.95 8.28
C LYS A 123 6.75 11.25 8.57
N ALA A 124 7.36 11.85 7.55
CA ALA A 124 8.02 13.14 7.69
C ALA A 124 7.02 14.26 8.03
N GLU A 125 5.86 14.27 7.37
CA GLU A 125 4.79 15.23 7.69
C GLU A 125 4.25 15.04 9.12
N LYS A 126 4.09 13.78 9.55
CA LYS A 126 3.66 13.49 10.92
C LYS A 126 4.62 14.05 11.96
N ARG A 127 5.93 13.98 11.72
CA ARG A 127 6.95 14.52 12.64
C ARG A 127 6.92 16.05 12.73
N MET A 128 6.39 16.71 11.72
CA MET A 128 6.27 18.19 11.69
C MET A 128 4.96 18.71 12.27
N LEU A 129 4.08 17.84 12.73
CA LEU A 129 2.82 18.23 13.36
C LEU A 129 3.03 18.68 14.81
#